data_00e4f39120f86fd838fe4a78b81ffad2
#
_entry.id   00e4f39120f86fd838fe4a78b81ffad2
#
_cell.length_a   1.000
_cell.length_b   1.000
_cell.length_c   1.000
_cell.angle_alpha   90.00
_cell.angle_beta   90.00
_cell.angle_gamma   90.00
#
_symmetry.space_group_name_H-M   'P 1'
#
loop_
_entity.id
_entity.type
_entity.pdbx_description
1 polymer ?
#
loop_
_entity_poly.entity_id
_entity_poly.type
_entity_poly.pdbx_seq_one_letter_code
_entity_poly.pdbx_strand_id
1 'polypeptide(L)'
;RMIEVRIAIGDSFNLTGIPMMTGREYFDAIHQELGAKITVKSGNLTAFYLSACVKYGLKRFVLQQRGHSNPSRRDWQSRGHFSQFDSSHTQQILGWRPESDKRAFIKAAITDANLLGF
;
A
#
# COMPACT_ATOMS: atom_id res chain seq x y z
N ARG A 1 -9.31 11.90 17.90
CA ARG A 1 -8.94 13.34 17.91
C ARG A 1 -9.64 14.15 16.80
N MET A 2 -9.84 13.60 15.60
CA MET A 2 -10.59 14.26 14.52
C MET A 2 -12.02 14.66 14.94
N ILE A 3 -12.68 13.83 15.75
CA ILE A 3 -14.04 14.09 16.23
C ILE A 3 -14.07 15.21 17.26
N GLU A 4 -12.97 15.44 17.98
CA GLU A 4 -12.88 16.47 19.03
C GLU A 4 -12.57 17.86 18.47
N VAL A 5 -12.10 17.95 17.22
CA VAL A 5 -11.72 19.22 16.58
C VAL A 5 -12.86 19.69 15.68
N ARG A 6 -13.58 20.72 16.11
CA ARG A 6 -14.75 21.26 15.35
C ARG A 6 -14.42 21.68 13.92
N ILE A 7 -13.20 22.19 13.67
CA ILE A 7 -12.73 22.61 12.34
C ILE A 7 -12.56 21.41 11.38
N ALA A 8 -12.43 20.19 11.91
CA ALA A 8 -12.27 18.98 11.12
C ALA A 8 -13.60 18.40 10.61
N ILE A 9 -14.76 18.95 11.01
CA ILE A 9 -16.05 18.43 10.62
C ILE A 9 -16.31 18.74 9.13
N GLY A 10 -16.45 17.69 8.33
CA GLY A 10 -16.70 17.81 6.88
C GLY A 10 -15.45 17.88 6.01
N ASP A 11 -14.25 17.93 6.60
CA ASP A 11 -12.99 17.92 5.86
C ASP A 11 -12.40 16.50 5.70
N SER A 12 -11.54 16.37 4.69
CA SER A 12 -10.77 15.13 4.41
C SER A 12 -9.30 15.35 4.74
N PHE A 13 -8.72 14.43 5.50
CA PHE A 13 -7.35 14.52 5.98
C PHE A 13 -6.49 13.33 5.53
N ASN A 14 -5.29 13.62 5.04
CA ASN A 14 -4.30 12.59 4.73
C ASN A 14 -3.49 12.26 5.99
N LEU A 15 -3.70 11.07 6.53
CA LEU A 15 -2.96 10.56 7.69
C LEU A 15 -1.74 9.73 7.24
N THR A 16 -0.82 10.39 6.58
CA THR A 16 0.42 9.78 6.09
C THR A 16 1.61 10.49 6.71
N GLY A 17 2.74 9.81 6.81
CA GLY A 17 3.95 10.41 7.37
C GLY A 17 5.18 9.54 7.19
N ILE A 18 6.29 10.03 7.71
CA ILE A 18 7.55 9.28 7.83
C ILE A 18 7.46 8.36 9.06
N PRO A 19 8.10 7.16 9.02
CA PRO A 19 8.94 6.64 7.94
C PRO A 19 8.13 6.05 6.79
N MET A 20 8.50 6.39 5.54
CA MET A 20 7.94 5.75 4.36
C MET A 20 8.74 4.50 4.05
N MET A 21 8.16 3.35 4.33
CA MET A 21 8.76 2.05 4.05
C MET A 21 8.33 1.53 2.70
N THR A 22 9.27 0.98 1.95
CA THR A 22 8.95 0.18 0.77
C THR A 22 8.28 -1.13 1.18
N GLY A 23 7.50 -1.75 0.28
CA GLY A 23 6.89 -3.05 0.57
C GLY A 23 7.93 -4.12 0.96
N ARG A 24 9.12 -4.08 0.35
CA ARG A 24 10.22 -5.00 0.71
C ARG A 24 10.68 -4.77 2.15
N GLU A 25 11.00 -3.54 2.53
CA GLU A 25 11.40 -3.21 3.90
C GLU A 25 10.35 -3.59 4.94
N TYR A 26 9.07 -3.44 4.60
CA TYR A 26 7.97 -3.83 5.47
C TYR A 26 7.93 -5.36 5.67
N PHE A 27 8.04 -6.14 4.60
CA PHE A 27 8.08 -7.60 4.69
C PHE A 27 9.35 -8.12 5.39
N ASP A 28 10.50 -7.46 5.17
CA ASP A 28 11.75 -7.79 5.87
C ASP A 28 11.60 -7.52 7.39
N ALA A 29 10.92 -6.42 7.77
CA ALA A 29 10.62 -6.13 9.17
C ALA A 29 9.69 -7.19 9.79
N ILE A 30 8.63 -7.62 9.09
CA ILE A 30 7.75 -8.71 9.55
C ILE A 30 8.55 -10.01 9.74
N HIS A 31 9.44 -10.33 8.81
CA HIS A 31 10.29 -11.51 8.92
C HIS A 31 11.21 -11.44 10.16
N GLN A 32 11.81 -10.27 10.41
CA GLN A 32 12.73 -10.06 11.55
C GLN A 32 12.00 -10.07 12.89
N GLU A 33 10.87 -9.39 12.99
CA GLU A 33 10.15 -9.21 14.26
C GLU A 33 9.30 -10.43 14.66
N LEU A 34 8.68 -11.08 13.68
CA LEU A 34 7.75 -12.19 13.92
C LEU A 34 8.30 -13.56 13.51
N GLY A 35 9.50 -13.64 12.94
CA GLY A 35 10.08 -14.89 12.45
C GLY A 35 9.33 -15.51 11.25
N ALA A 36 8.39 -14.78 10.64
CA ALA A 36 7.57 -15.27 9.55
C ALA A 36 8.41 -15.50 8.27
N LYS A 37 8.35 -16.69 7.69
CA LYS A 37 9.06 -17.02 6.44
C LYS A 37 8.32 -16.42 5.24
N ILE A 38 8.61 -15.16 4.91
CA ILE A 38 8.02 -14.47 3.78
C ILE A 38 9.02 -14.42 2.64
N THR A 39 8.66 -15.01 1.49
CA THR A 39 9.48 -14.93 0.28
C THR A 39 8.99 -13.81 -0.62
N VAL A 40 9.71 -12.69 -0.63
CA VAL A 40 9.44 -11.57 -1.53
C VAL A 40 10.11 -11.81 -2.88
N LYS A 41 9.31 -12.06 -3.91
CA LYS A 41 9.80 -12.20 -5.29
C LYS A 41 9.69 -10.87 -6.02
N SER A 42 10.79 -10.48 -6.64
CA SER A 42 10.78 -9.33 -7.54
C SER A 42 9.99 -9.66 -8.80
N GLY A 43 9.00 -8.84 -9.14
CA GLY A 43 8.16 -9.02 -10.31
C GLY A 43 8.39 -7.94 -11.36
N ASN A 44 8.42 -8.31 -12.63
CA ASN A 44 8.46 -7.35 -13.72
C ASN A 44 7.04 -6.96 -14.14
N LEU A 45 6.67 -5.70 -13.93
CA LEU A 45 5.34 -5.17 -14.28
C LEU A 45 4.99 -5.36 -15.74
N THR A 46 5.98 -5.24 -16.64
CA THR A 46 5.76 -5.47 -18.08
C THR A 46 5.42 -6.93 -18.38
N ALA A 47 6.10 -7.88 -17.73
CA ALA A 47 5.79 -9.30 -17.88
C ALA A 47 4.39 -9.64 -17.35
N PHE A 48 3.99 -9.04 -16.22
CA PHE A 48 2.63 -9.17 -15.69
C PHE A 48 1.58 -8.58 -16.63
N TYR A 49 1.83 -7.41 -17.20
CA TYR A 49 0.95 -6.79 -18.18
C TYR A 49 0.78 -7.67 -19.41
N LEU A 50 1.88 -8.19 -19.98
CA LEU A 50 1.84 -9.09 -21.14
C LEU A 50 1.04 -10.36 -20.82
N SER A 51 1.27 -10.97 -19.66
CA SER A 51 0.50 -12.13 -19.22
C SER A 51 -1.00 -11.85 -19.08
N ALA A 52 -1.35 -10.66 -18.61
CA ALA A 52 -2.74 -10.21 -18.53
C ALA A 52 -3.37 -10.02 -19.92
N CYS A 53 -2.61 -9.48 -20.89
CA CYS A 53 -3.05 -9.36 -22.29
C CYS A 53 -3.30 -10.74 -22.93
N VAL A 54 -2.39 -11.69 -22.72
CA VAL A 54 -2.55 -13.06 -23.22
C VAL A 54 -3.78 -13.72 -22.61
N LYS A 55 -3.96 -13.63 -21.29
CA LYS A 55 -5.14 -14.15 -20.59
C LYS A 55 -6.44 -13.51 -21.09
N TYR A 56 -6.42 -12.21 -21.34
CA TYR A 56 -7.57 -11.50 -21.90
C TYR A 56 -7.91 -12.00 -23.30
N GLY A 57 -6.91 -12.12 -24.18
CA GLY A 57 -7.10 -12.65 -25.53
C GLY A 57 -7.68 -14.07 -25.52
N LEU A 58 -7.12 -14.96 -24.67
CA LEU A 58 -7.62 -16.32 -24.53
C LEU A 58 -9.07 -16.35 -24.05
N LYS A 59 -9.43 -15.57 -23.04
CA LYS A 59 -10.80 -15.49 -22.53
C LYS A 59 -11.78 -14.95 -23.58
N ARG A 60 -11.38 -13.93 -24.34
CA ARG A 60 -12.24 -13.29 -25.33
C ARG A 60 -12.41 -14.12 -26.61
N PHE A 61 -11.32 -14.67 -27.16
CA PHE A 61 -11.33 -15.32 -28.46
C PHE A 61 -11.57 -16.83 -28.39
N VAL A 62 -11.04 -17.52 -27.36
CA VAL A 62 -11.18 -18.96 -27.23
C VAL A 62 -12.39 -19.31 -26.35
N LEU A 63 -12.52 -18.69 -25.17
CA LEU A 63 -13.61 -18.99 -24.23
C LEU A 63 -14.84 -18.14 -24.49
N GLN A 64 -14.82 -17.20 -25.44
CA GLN A 64 -15.94 -16.31 -25.82
C GLN A 64 -16.59 -15.60 -24.61
N GLN A 65 -15.87 -15.45 -23.52
CA GLN A 65 -16.39 -14.75 -22.35
C GLN A 65 -16.44 -13.24 -22.59
N ARG A 66 -17.66 -12.69 -22.52
CA ARG A 66 -17.91 -11.24 -22.64
C ARG A 66 -17.89 -10.59 -21.24
N GLY A 67 -17.56 -9.30 -21.17
CA GLY A 67 -17.61 -8.53 -19.91
C GLY A 67 -16.28 -8.34 -19.19
N HIS A 68 -15.16 -8.78 -19.75
CA HIS A 68 -13.83 -8.50 -19.20
C HIS A 68 -13.27 -7.19 -19.77
N SER A 69 -12.81 -6.30 -18.88
CA SER A 69 -12.15 -5.07 -19.28
C SER A 69 -10.77 -5.35 -19.91
N ASN A 70 -10.43 -4.58 -20.93
CA ASN A 70 -9.13 -4.68 -21.59
C ASN A 70 -8.01 -4.26 -20.59
N PRO A 71 -6.92 -5.02 -20.46
CA PRO A 71 -5.80 -4.63 -19.62
C PRO A 71 -5.20 -3.30 -20.07
N SER A 72 -5.18 -2.31 -19.19
CA SER A 72 -4.61 -0.99 -19.46
C SER A 72 -3.15 -0.94 -19.01
N ARG A 73 -2.25 -0.54 -19.91
CA ARG A 73 -0.84 -0.33 -19.57
C ARG A 73 -0.68 0.75 -18.48
N ARG A 74 -1.54 1.80 -18.54
CA ARG A 74 -1.53 2.89 -17.56
C ARG A 74 -1.90 2.40 -16.16
N ASP A 75 -2.89 1.51 -16.04
CA ASP A 75 -3.27 0.89 -14.76
C ASP A 75 -2.13 0.03 -14.17
N TRP A 76 -1.42 -0.72 -15.02
CA TRP A 76 -0.27 -1.49 -14.58
C TRP A 76 0.92 -0.62 -14.17
N GLN A 77 1.16 0.49 -14.85
CA GLN A 77 2.20 1.44 -14.45
C GLN A 77 1.87 2.13 -13.13
N SER A 78 0.61 2.46 -12.88
CA SER A 78 0.19 3.09 -11.61
C SER A 78 0.43 2.21 -10.39
N ARG A 79 0.41 0.89 -10.54
CA ARG A 79 0.70 -0.08 -9.45
C ARG A 79 2.16 -0.04 -8.98
N GLY A 80 3.07 0.42 -9.81
CA GLY A 80 4.49 0.61 -9.45
C GLY A 80 4.85 2.04 -9.09
N HIS A 81 3.87 2.94 -9.11
CA HIS A 81 4.12 4.34 -8.82
C HIS A 81 4.15 4.61 -7.31
N PHE A 82 5.22 5.25 -6.87
CA PHE A 82 5.34 5.70 -5.49
C PHE A 82 4.80 7.14 -5.40
N SER A 83 3.73 7.34 -4.65
CA SER A 83 3.15 8.66 -4.40
C SER A 83 3.41 9.08 -2.98
N GLN A 84 4.05 10.21 -2.81
CA GLN A 84 4.22 10.84 -1.50
C GLN A 84 3.07 11.83 -1.29
N PHE A 85 2.30 11.60 -0.24
CA PHE A 85 1.20 12.50 0.14
C PHE A 85 1.70 13.50 1.17
N ASP A 86 1.35 14.77 0.98
CA ASP A 86 1.58 15.81 1.95
C ASP A 86 0.53 15.73 3.06
N SER A 87 1.00 15.64 4.30
CA SER A 87 0.16 15.63 5.50
C SER A 87 0.30 16.90 6.35
N SER A 88 0.99 17.93 5.84
CA SER A 88 1.25 19.16 6.58
C SER A 88 -0.04 19.83 7.07
N HIS A 89 -1.06 19.89 6.23
CA HIS A 89 -2.37 20.42 6.58
C HIS A 89 -3.00 19.65 7.75
N THR A 90 -2.94 18.32 7.69
CA THR A 90 -3.44 17.43 8.75
C THR A 90 -2.71 17.67 10.08
N GLN A 91 -1.39 17.82 10.03
CA GLN A 91 -0.57 18.07 11.22
C GLN A 91 -0.92 19.40 11.87
N GLN A 92 -1.14 20.44 11.06
CA GLN A 92 -1.48 21.77 11.54
C GLN A 92 -2.87 21.81 12.19
N ILE A 93 -3.89 21.28 11.52
CA ILE A 93 -5.28 21.38 12.01
C ILE A 93 -5.56 20.41 13.15
N LEU A 94 -5.13 19.16 13.03
CA LEU A 94 -5.43 18.14 14.02
C LEU A 94 -4.39 18.07 15.14
N GLY A 95 -3.25 18.77 15.02
CA GLY A 95 -2.10 18.60 15.90
C GLY A 95 -1.59 17.14 15.92
N TRP A 96 -1.92 16.38 14.87
CA TRP A 96 -1.47 15.01 14.71
C TRP A 96 -0.04 15.00 14.20
N ARG A 97 0.76 14.12 14.76
CA ARG A 97 2.15 13.92 14.30
C ARG A 97 2.36 12.45 14.03
N PRO A 98 2.89 12.08 12.86
CA PRO A 98 3.27 10.70 12.58
C PRO A 98 4.44 10.31 13.47
N GLU A 99 4.55 9.02 13.76
CA GLU A 99 5.74 8.47 14.39
C GLU A 99 6.90 8.54 13.41
N SER A 100 7.93 9.31 13.76
CA SER A 100 9.10 9.53 12.89
C SER A 100 10.23 8.53 13.13
N ASP A 101 10.25 7.87 14.29
CA ASP A 101 11.23 6.82 14.57
C ASP A 101 10.78 5.50 13.92
N LYS A 102 11.63 5.01 13.01
CA LYS A 102 11.39 3.77 12.28
C LYS A 102 11.23 2.55 13.22
N ARG A 103 12.00 2.50 14.32
CA ARG A 103 11.92 1.38 15.28
C ARG A 103 10.61 1.42 16.07
N ALA A 104 10.23 2.59 16.55
CA ALA A 104 8.95 2.78 17.25
C ALA A 104 7.77 2.46 16.33
N PHE A 105 7.83 2.90 15.06
CA PHE A 105 6.83 2.55 14.06
C PHE A 105 6.72 1.05 13.81
N ILE A 106 7.85 0.34 13.60
CA ILE A 106 7.87 -1.11 13.39
C ILE A 106 7.29 -1.83 14.61
N LYS A 107 7.72 -1.43 15.82
CA LYS A 107 7.19 -2.01 17.05
C LYS A 107 5.67 -1.84 17.14
N ALA A 108 5.16 -0.64 16.99
CA ALA A 108 3.72 -0.37 17.10
C ALA A 108 2.90 -1.04 15.99
N ALA A 109 3.42 -1.06 14.75
CA ALA A 109 2.69 -1.56 13.59
C ALA A 109 2.78 -3.08 13.39
N ILE A 110 3.82 -3.73 13.89
CA ILE A 110 4.08 -5.15 13.65
C ILE A 110 4.05 -5.94 14.96
N THR A 111 4.89 -5.57 15.93
CA THR A 111 5.06 -6.34 17.17
C THR A 111 3.86 -6.18 18.09
N ASP A 112 3.50 -4.93 18.42
CA ASP A 112 2.40 -4.65 19.37
C ASP A 112 1.02 -4.91 18.72
N ALA A 113 0.90 -4.78 17.40
CA ALA A 113 -0.33 -5.05 16.67
C ALA A 113 -0.64 -6.55 16.52
N ASN A 114 0.31 -7.43 16.87
CA ASN A 114 0.18 -8.90 16.74
C ASN A 114 -0.45 -9.32 15.39
N LEU A 115 0.10 -8.79 14.31
CA LEU A 115 -0.44 -8.90 12.95
C LEU A 115 -0.77 -10.33 12.50
N LEU A 116 -0.05 -11.32 13.01
CA LEU A 116 -0.23 -12.72 12.63
C LEU A 116 -1.00 -13.54 13.68
N GLY A 117 -1.37 -12.94 14.81
CA GLY A 117 -2.22 -13.59 15.80
C GLY A 117 -1.58 -14.77 16.55
N PHE A 118 -0.23 -14.83 16.63
CA PHE A 118 0.49 -15.86 17.39
C PHE A 118 0.91 -15.35 18.73
#